data_2e15f5c921265f7224172638f438604f
#
_entry.id   2e15f5c921265f7224172638f438604f
#
_cell.length_a   1.000
_cell.length_b   1.000
_cell.length_c   1.000
_cell.angle_alpha   90.00
_cell.angle_beta   90.00
_cell.angle_gamma   90.00
#
_symmetry.space_group_name_H-M   'P 1'
#
loop_
_entity.id
_entity.type
_entity.pdbx_description
1 polymer ?
#
loop_
_entity_poly.entity_id
_entity_poly.type
_entity_poly.pdbx_seq_one_letter_code
_entity_poly.pdbx_strand_id
1 'polypeptide(L)' 'MTQSKIKLNAAEDVQEFVKAASKCDFDIDIYYNKFLIDAKSILGILSMDLTKVLTVDCHGENKEFERTLQKFAVA' A
#
# COMPACT_ATOMS: atom_id res chain seq x y z
N MET A 1 -13.76 3.20 -6.02
CA MET A 1 -12.38 3.57 -5.72
C MET A 1 -12.28 4.01 -4.27
N THR A 2 -11.34 3.47 -3.51
CA THR A 2 -11.20 3.71 -2.08
C THR A 2 -9.79 4.19 -1.78
N GLN A 3 -9.69 5.27 -1.00
CA GLN A 3 -8.42 5.79 -0.54
C GLN A 3 -8.23 5.52 0.94
N SER A 4 -7.03 5.14 1.32
CA SER A 4 -6.65 4.91 2.70
C SER A 4 -5.27 5.47 2.95
N LYS A 5 -5.03 5.91 4.19
CA LYS A 5 -3.70 6.38 4.58
C LYS A 5 -3.08 5.33 5.49
N ILE A 6 -1.87 4.94 5.16
CA ILE A 6 -1.14 3.89 5.89
C ILE A 6 0.27 4.34 6.22
N LYS A 7 0.88 3.63 7.13
CA LYS A 7 2.29 3.78 7.44
C LYS A 7 2.93 2.41 7.59
N LEU A 8 4.01 2.19 6.85
CA LEU A 8 4.79 0.96 6.90
C LEU A 8 6.08 1.25 7.67
N ASN A 9 6.38 0.46 8.69
CA ASN A 9 7.46 0.77 9.62
C ASN A 9 8.74 -0.03 9.36
N ALA A 10 8.63 -1.14 8.65
CA ALA A 10 9.77 -2.03 8.43
C ALA A 10 9.64 -2.72 7.08
N ALA A 11 10.75 -3.30 6.61
CA ALA A 11 10.75 -4.06 5.36
C ALA A 11 9.74 -5.22 5.41
N GLU A 12 9.54 -5.82 6.57
CA GLU A 12 8.56 -6.89 6.76
C GLU A 12 7.14 -6.41 6.48
N ASP A 13 6.82 -5.18 6.90
CA ASP A 13 5.52 -4.58 6.62
C ASP A 13 5.33 -4.38 5.13
N VAL A 14 6.38 -3.95 4.43
CA VAL A 14 6.35 -3.77 2.99
C VAL A 14 6.08 -5.10 2.30
N GLN A 15 6.76 -6.15 2.72
CA GLN A 15 6.58 -7.49 2.15
C GLN A 15 5.14 -7.98 2.35
N GLU A 16 4.61 -7.80 3.52
CA GLU A 16 3.22 -8.19 3.83
C GLU A 16 2.24 -7.41 2.96
N PHE A 17 2.45 -6.11 2.84
CA PHE A 17 1.58 -5.25 2.06
C PHE A 17 1.61 -5.62 0.58
N VAL A 18 2.80 -5.79 0.01
CA VAL A 18 2.95 -6.16 -1.41
C VAL A 18 2.35 -7.53 -1.69
N LYS A 19 2.55 -8.48 -0.77
CA LYS A 19 1.98 -9.81 -0.92
C LYS A 19 0.46 -9.76 -0.97
N ALA A 20 -0.15 -8.98 -0.09
CA ALA A 20 -1.61 -8.83 -0.08
C ALA A 20 -2.11 -8.12 -1.34
N ALA A 21 -1.42 -7.07 -1.77
CA ALA A 21 -1.78 -6.34 -2.99
C ALA A 21 -1.67 -7.22 -4.23
N SER A 22 -0.67 -8.09 -4.27
CA SER A 22 -0.42 -8.96 -5.42
C SER A 22 -1.50 -10.03 -5.63
N LYS A 23 -2.29 -10.30 -4.60
CA LYS A 23 -3.42 -11.23 -4.71
C LYS A 23 -4.66 -10.59 -5.32
N CYS A 24 -4.66 -9.28 -5.46
CA CYS A 24 -5.77 -8.55 -6.05
C CYS A 24 -5.62 -8.51 -7.57
N ASP A 25 -6.74 -8.62 -8.29
CA ASP A 25 -6.76 -8.61 -9.74
C ASP A 25 -7.06 -7.22 -10.32
N PHE A 26 -6.93 -6.20 -9.50
CA PHE A 26 -7.13 -4.80 -9.89
C PHE A 26 -5.90 -3.98 -9.51
N ASP A 27 -5.82 -2.77 -10.05
CA ASP A 27 -4.70 -1.88 -9.76
C ASP A 27 -4.82 -1.27 -8.38
N ILE A 28 -3.68 -1.16 -7.70
CA ILE A 28 -3.56 -0.49 -6.41
C ILE A 28 -2.37 0.43 -6.50
N ASP A 29 -2.58 1.72 -6.29
CA ASP A 29 -1.56 2.74 -6.40
C ASP A 29 -1.20 3.30 -5.03
N ILE A 30 0.07 3.65 -4.87
CA ILE A 30 0.56 4.33 -3.68
C ILE A 30 1.03 5.71 -4.09
N TYR A 31 0.56 6.71 -3.38
CA TYR A 31 0.95 8.10 -3.60
C TYR A 31 1.75 8.62 -2.42
N TYR A 32 2.84 9.31 -2.72
CA TYR A 32 3.61 10.06 -1.75
C TYR A 32 4.19 11.27 -2.45
N ASN A 33 3.79 12.47 -2.01
CA ASN A 33 4.16 13.73 -2.69
C ASN A 33 3.79 13.66 -4.18
N LYS A 34 4.79 13.74 -5.05
CA LYS A 34 4.61 13.70 -6.50
C LYS A 34 4.78 12.30 -7.09
N PHE A 35 5.05 11.31 -6.24
CA PHE A 35 5.34 9.96 -6.70
C PHE A 35 4.08 9.11 -6.71
N LEU A 36 3.94 8.33 -7.76
CA LEU A 36 2.91 7.32 -7.89
C LEU A 36 3.63 5.99 -8.10
N ILE A 37 3.37 5.02 -7.25
CA ILE A 37 4.04 3.72 -7.30
C ILE A 37 3.00 2.63 -7.25
N ASP A 38 3.20 1.58 -8.07
CA ASP A 38 2.37 0.40 -8.07
C ASP A 38 2.57 -0.35 -6.73
N ALA A 39 1.48 -0.59 -6.02
CA ALA A 39 1.53 -1.27 -4.73
C ALA A 39 2.04 -2.71 -4.83
N LYS A 40 2.07 -3.28 -6.02
CA LYS A 40 2.60 -4.62 -6.26
C LYS A 40 4.10 -4.63 -6.52
N SER A 41 4.75 -3.45 -6.52
CA SER A 41 6.18 -3.31 -6.77
C SER A 41 6.94 -3.15 -5.46
N ILE A 42 7.52 -4.25 -4.97
CA ILE A 42 8.25 -4.20 -3.70
C ILE A 42 9.47 -3.28 -3.77
N LEU A 43 10.19 -3.29 -4.89
CA LEU A 43 11.37 -2.42 -5.05
C LEU A 43 10.97 -0.95 -5.10
N GLY A 44 9.86 -0.63 -5.74
CA GLY A 44 9.35 0.72 -5.79
C GLY A 44 9.00 1.25 -4.41
N ILE A 45 8.32 0.43 -3.61
CA ILE A 45 7.92 0.83 -2.26
C ILE A 45 9.14 0.97 -1.36
N LEU A 46 10.10 0.05 -1.45
CA LEU A 46 11.30 0.11 -0.62
C LEU A 46 12.18 1.31 -0.96
N SER A 47 12.03 1.88 -2.15
CA SER A 47 12.78 3.08 -2.53
C SER A 47 12.16 4.37 -1.99
N MET A 48 10.96 4.29 -1.41
CA MET A 48 10.27 5.45 -0.83
C MET A 48 10.74 5.71 0.60
N ASP A 49 10.46 6.91 1.08
CA ASP A 49 10.69 7.24 2.49
C ASP A 49 9.55 6.66 3.32
N LEU A 50 9.79 5.50 3.94
CA LEU A 50 8.79 4.78 4.72
C LEU A 50 8.45 5.45 6.05
N THR A 51 9.18 6.51 6.44
CA THR A 51 8.84 7.28 7.63
C THR A 51 7.61 8.14 7.43
N LYS A 52 7.13 8.27 6.21
CA LYS A 52 6.01 9.13 5.85
C LYS A 52 4.72 8.34 5.71
N VAL A 53 3.60 9.03 5.86
CA VAL A 53 2.29 8.46 5.60
C VAL A 53 2.09 8.34 4.09
N LEU A 54 1.63 7.18 3.65
CA LEU A 54 1.39 6.89 2.25
C LEU A 54 -0.12 6.85 1.99
N THR A 55 -0.55 7.35 0.85
CA THR A 55 -1.94 7.24 0.42
C THR A 55 -2.08 6.07 -0.53
N VAL A 56 -2.98 5.15 -0.22
CA VAL A 56 -3.26 3.97 -1.04
C VAL A 56 -4.58 4.19 -1.77
N ASP A 57 -4.56 4.01 -3.07
CA ASP A 57 -5.74 4.17 -3.91
C ASP A 57 -6.06 2.82 -4.55
N CYS A 58 -7.18 2.22 -4.13
CA CYS A 58 -7.61 0.89 -4.60
C CYS A 58 -8.66 1.05 -5.69
N HIS A 59 -8.44 0.38 -6.82
CA HIS A 59 -9.35 0.41 -7.96
C HIS A 59 -10.29 -0.80 -8.01
N GLY A 60 -10.53 -1.41 -6.85
CA GLY A 60 -11.42 -2.55 -6.70
C GLY A 60 -11.64 -2.86 -5.23
N GLU A 61 -12.28 -4.00 -4.96
CA GLU A 61 -12.57 -4.43 -3.60
C GLU A 61 -12.01 -5.83 -3.34
N ASN A 62 -11.37 -6.00 -2.19
CA ASN A 62 -10.88 -7.29 -1.70
C ASN A 62 -10.84 -7.23 -0.19
N LYS A 63 -11.64 -8.07 0.47
CA LYS A 63 -11.76 -8.02 1.93
C LYS A 63 -10.46 -8.35 2.66
N GLU A 64 -9.68 -9.26 2.12
CA GLU A 64 -8.39 -9.60 2.73
C GLU A 64 -7.43 -8.43 2.65
N PHE A 65 -7.40 -7.76 1.50
CA PHE A 65 -6.56 -6.58 1.33
C PHE A 65 -7.02 -5.44 2.24
N GLU A 66 -8.33 -5.27 2.41
CA GLU A 66 -8.87 -4.26 3.32
C GLU A 66 -8.42 -4.50 4.76
N ARG A 67 -8.34 -5.76 5.20
CA ARG A 67 -7.80 -6.09 6.52
C ARG A 67 -6.35 -5.69 6.65
N THR A 68 -5.57 -5.92 5.60
CA THR A 68 -4.17 -5.51 5.58
C THR A 68 -4.05 -3.99 5.66
N LEU A 69 -4.89 -3.27 4.91
CA LEU A 69 -4.93 -1.81 4.99
C LEU A 69 -5.25 -1.33 6.39
N GLN A 70 -6.22 -1.95 7.06
CA GLN A 70 -6.59 -1.57 8.42
C GLN A 70 -5.44 -1.80 9.41
N LYS A 71 -4.67 -2.87 9.19
CA LYS A 71 -3.52 -3.17 10.05
C LYS A 71 -2.49 -2.04 10.02
N PHE A 72 -2.29 -1.42 8.87
CA PHE A 72 -1.31 -0.35 8.70
C PHE A 72 -1.93 1.05 8.68
N ALA A 73 -3.24 1.15 8.83
CA ALA A 73 -3.95 2.42 8.72
C ALA A 73 -3.53 3.40 9.80
N VAL A 74 -3.46 4.67 9.42
CA VAL A 74 -3.24 5.78 10.35
C VAL A 74 -4.41 6.75 10.25
N ALA A 75 -4.72 7.37 11.36
CA ALA A 75 -5.84 8.29 11.44
C ALA A 75 -5.58 9.57 10.66
#